data_8c2e1e1cc432c56e9303d54e0b657b6b
#
_entry.id   8c2e1e1cc432c56e9303d54e0b657b6b
#
_cell.length_a   1.000
_cell.length_b   1.000
_cell.length_c   1.000
_cell.angle_alpha   90.00
_cell.angle_beta   90.00
_cell.angle_gamma   90.00
#
_symmetry.space_group_name_H-M   'P 1'
#
loop_
_entity.id
_entity.type
_entity.pdbx_description
1 polymer ?
#
loop_
_entity_poly.entity_id
_entity_poly.type
_entity_poly.pdbx_seq_one_letter_code
_entity_poly.pdbx_strand_id
1 'polypeptide(L)'
;MHRHKTPSRLTLWALAMTMVWLTSCASRQATVTPYVADDQPTSGVVYYLPKTQLRIHFVLSEEQFEPGPLVAYASRYLGENYPTQPATRYQIERVAMHAHGVPDKAQGFLIESVALPSVEQLASLTPDGLLYSLHGKAYQPATTDYLADYPKAVASQEASQALPQEYALATSRAKQAEVAANRLFELRERRVELLSGQVETMPCDGPALKMVLDGLDKELAALQALFAGRTTRRYYEEVVDVPITEPATQQVVARFAPQYGLVDKEDLSGAPIYIDVKALKRPAPLSESELHKLIKSKALRYIEPGRARVSLQLPGRSQAITLELSVAQWGRPALLEHKLGADKLGQLPYTIYFDLTSGSIELIELPRQ
;
A
#
# COMPACT_ATOMS: atom_id res chain seq x y z
N MET A 1 -64.83 -30.68 67.91
CA MET A 1 -65.19 -29.66 66.91
C MET A 1 -63.93 -28.86 66.53
N HIS A 2 -63.18 -29.32 65.55
CA HIS A 2 -61.96 -28.63 65.05
C HIS A 2 -62.27 -27.91 63.72
N ARG A 3 -62.22 -26.57 63.77
CA ARG A 3 -62.37 -25.72 62.58
C ARG A 3 -60.96 -25.59 61.89
N HIS A 4 -60.79 -26.16 60.75
CA HIS A 4 -59.69 -25.83 59.87
C HIS A 4 -59.90 -24.47 59.19
N LYS A 5 -58.99 -23.52 59.48
CA LYS A 5 -58.91 -22.22 58.77
C LYS A 5 -58.05 -22.44 57.51
N THR A 6 -58.69 -22.35 56.36
CA THR A 6 -57.97 -22.25 55.06
C THR A 6 -57.30 -20.88 54.92
N PRO A 7 -56.03 -20.81 54.46
CA PRO A 7 -55.38 -19.49 54.26
C PRO A 7 -56.01 -18.79 53.07
N SER A 8 -56.24 -17.50 53.23
CA SER A 8 -56.88 -16.63 52.24
C SER A 8 -56.01 -16.50 50.94
N ARG A 9 -56.68 -16.48 49.80
CA ARG A 9 -56.07 -16.36 48.47
C ARG A 9 -55.20 -15.07 48.29
N LEU A 10 -55.29 -14.10 49.18
CA LEU A 10 -54.54 -12.87 49.19
C LEU A 10 -53.07 -13.04 49.60
N THR A 11 -52.74 -14.05 50.43
CA THR A 11 -51.35 -14.32 50.84
C THR A 11 -50.51 -15.02 49.78
N LEU A 12 -51.16 -15.80 48.86
CA LEU A 12 -50.47 -16.43 47.72
C LEU A 12 -50.08 -15.41 46.62
N TRP A 13 -50.87 -14.37 46.44
CA TRP A 13 -50.55 -13.30 45.48
C TRP A 13 -49.40 -12.38 45.92
N ALA A 14 -49.24 -12.16 47.19
CA ALA A 14 -48.16 -11.36 47.74
C ALA A 14 -46.80 -12.10 47.63
N LEU A 15 -46.77 -13.44 47.74
CA LEU A 15 -45.56 -14.25 47.57
C LEU A 15 -45.13 -14.40 46.08
N ALA A 16 -46.11 -14.41 45.16
CA ALA A 16 -45.84 -14.46 43.73
C ALA A 16 -45.32 -13.10 43.20
N MET A 17 -45.73 -12.00 43.78
CA MET A 17 -45.34 -10.66 43.36
C MET A 17 -43.93 -10.23 43.85
N THR A 18 -43.44 -10.82 44.95
CA THR A 18 -42.07 -10.61 45.43
C THR A 18 -41.02 -11.44 44.68
N MET A 19 -41.43 -12.50 43.97
CA MET A 19 -40.49 -13.35 43.21
C MET A 19 -40.18 -12.82 41.80
N VAL A 20 -40.96 -11.83 41.30
CA VAL A 20 -40.75 -11.22 39.97
C VAL A 20 -39.73 -10.09 40.00
N TRP A 21 -39.30 -9.61 41.16
CA TRP A 21 -38.31 -8.52 41.27
C TRP A 21 -36.87 -8.97 41.47
N LEU A 22 -36.60 -10.27 41.42
CA LEU A 22 -35.23 -10.84 41.42
C LEU A 22 -34.76 -11.28 40.02
N THR A 23 -35.40 -10.77 38.95
CA THR A 23 -34.73 -10.81 37.64
C THR A 23 -33.55 -9.84 37.70
N SER A 24 -32.45 -10.42 38.14
CA SER A 24 -31.09 -9.95 38.07
C SER A 24 -30.90 -9.04 36.85
N CYS A 25 -30.59 -7.78 37.10
CA CYS A 25 -29.80 -7.01 36.13
C CYS A 25 -28.48 -7.75 35.91
N ALA A 26 -28.45 -8.77 35.06
CA ALA A 26 -27.22 -9.23 34.49
C ALA A 26 -26.61 -8.03 33.77
N SER A 27 -25.66 -7.38 34.41
CA SER A 27 -24.95 -6.26 33.83
C SER A 27 -24.35 -6.75 32.50
N ARG A 28 -24.80 -6.15 31.39
CA ARG A 28 -24.28 -6.41 30.04
C ARG A 28 -22.84 -5.92 29.98
N GLN A 29 -21.90 -6.74 30.41
CA GLN A 29 -20.47 -6.40 30.44
C GLN A 29 -19.75 -7.20 29.37
N ALA A 30 -19.10 -6.50 28.44
CA ALA A 30 -18.08 -7.10 27.62
C ALA A 30 -16.77 -7.13 28.42
N THR A 31 -16.05 -8.24 28.37
CA THR A 31 -14.77 -8.43 29.05
C THR A 31 -13.69 -8.71 28.05
N VAL A 32 -12.47 -8.24 28.35
CA VAL A 32 -11.29 -8.47 27.51
C VAL A 32 -10.29 -9.30 28.31
N THR A 33 -9.94 -10.47 27.75
CA THR A 33 -8.97 -11.40 28.36
C THR A 33 -7.78 -11.62 27.43
N PRO A 34 -6.56 -11.89 27.93
CA PRO A 34 -5.46 -12.29 27.09
C PRO A 34 -5.82 -13.56 26.29
N TYR A 35 -5.48 -13.58 25.02
CA TYR A 35 -5.71 -14.70 24.11
C TYR A 35 -4.40 -15.43 23.82
N VAL A 36 -4.41 -16.76 23.97
CA VAL A 36 -3.31 -17.63 23.59
C VAL A 36 -3.72 -18.39 22.32
N ALA A 37 -2.84 -18.44 21.33
CA ALA A 37 -3.15 -18.91 19.98
C ALA A 37 -3.63 -20.38 19.87
N ASP A 38 -3.42 -21.19 20.90
CA ASP A 38 -3.87 -22.60 20.96
C ASP A 38 -5.33 -22.76 21.42
N ASP A 39 -5.92 -21.72 21.99
CA ASP A 39 -7.32 -21.74 22.43
C ASP A 39 -8.22 -21.31 21.27
N GLN A 40 -9.06 -22.21 20.77
CA GLN A 40 -10.14 -21.82 19.84
C GLN A 40 -11.27 -21.16 20.64
N PRO A 41 -11.50 -19.84 20.46
CA PRO A 41 -12.56 -19.17 21.19
C PRO A 41 -13.92 -19.73 20.75
N THR A 42 -14.72 -20.20 21.70
CA THR A 42 -16.08 -20.69 21.45
C THR A 42 -17.06 -19.52 21.22
N SER A 43 -16.71 -18.32 21.66
CA SER A 43 -17.49 -17.09 21.45
C SER A 43 -16.57 -15.87 21.57
N GLY A 44 -16.88 -14.80 20.87
CA GLY A 44 -16.13 -13.54 20.96
C GLY A 44 -15.28 -13.24 19.73
N VAL A 45 -14.53 -12.13 19.78
CA VAL A 45 -13.66 -11.65 18.71
C VAL A 45 -12.26 -11.44 19.24
N VAL A 46 -11.27 -12.01 18.56
CA VAL A 46 -9.85 -11.84 18.90
C VAL A 46 -9.29 -10.63 18.15
N TYR A 47 -8.65 -9.72 18.89
CA TYR A 47 -7.86 -8.64 18.31
C TYR A 47 -6.41 -8.70 18.79
N TYR A 48 -5.52 -8.13 18.00
CA TYR A 48 -4.09 -8.03 18.30
C TYR A 48 -3.68 -6.56 18.41
N LEU A 49 -2.74 -6.29 19.32
CA LEU A 49 -2.02 -5.02 19.30
C LEU A 49 -1.04 -5.00 18.13
N PRO A 50 -0.81 -3.85 17.47
CA PRO A 50 0.10 -3.78 16.34
C PRO A 50 1.56 -3.74 16.75
N LYS A 51 2.42 -4.18 15.84
CA LYS A 51 3.83 -3.78 15.71
C LYS A 51 3.94 -2.84 14.52
N THR A 52 4.61 -1.71 14.71
CA THR A 52 4.85 -0.76 13.64
C THR A 52 6.02 -1.21 12.78
N GLN A 53 5.82 -1.26 11.48
CA GLN A 53 6.85 -1.38 10.46
C GLN A 53 6.89 -0.11 9.62
N LEU A 54 8.03 0.17 9.03
CA LEU A 54 8.16 1.17 7.97
C LEU A 54 7.95 0.46 6.64
N ARG A 55 6.95 0.89 5.87
CA ARG A 55 6.75 0.43 4.50
C ARG A 55 7.29 1.48 3.53
N ILE A 56 8.19 1.05 2.67
CA ILE A 56 8.85 1.89 1.67
C ILE A 56 8.41 1.41 0.29
N HIS A 57 7.78 2.30 -0.46
CA HIS A 57 7.34 2.08 -1.84
C HIS A 57 8.35 2.71 -2.78
N PHE A 58 8.96 1.91 -3.63
CA PHE A 58 9.83 2.34 -4.68
C PHE A 58 9.10 2.23 -6.02
N VAL A 59 8.84 3.36 -6.67
CA VAL A 59 8.41 3.36 -8.07
C VAL A 59 9.67 3.37 -8.93
N LEU A 60 9.80 2.35 -9.74
CA LEU A 60 10.95 2.10 -10.59
C LEU A 60 10.55 2.20 -12.05
N SER A 61 11.43 2.72 -12.88
CA SER A 61 11.35 2.55 -14.32
C SER A 61 12.39 1.54 -14.79
N GLU A 62 11.97 0.68 -15.68
CA GLU A 62 12.83 -0.21 -16.46
C GLU A 62 12.81 0.26 -17.91
N GLU A 63 13.97 0.65 -18.39
CA GLU A 63 14.20 1.03 -19.77
C GLU A 63 14.96 -0.08 -20.49
N GLN A 64 14.32 -0.71 -21.46
CA GLN A 64 14.91 -1.76 -22.28
C GLN A 64 15.17 -1.22 -23.67
N PHE A 65 16.43 -1.24 -24.08
CA PHE A 65 16.84 -0.94 -25.44
C PHE A 65 17.09 -2.24 -26.22
N GLU A 66 16.46 -2.35 -27.37
CA GLU A 66 16.69 -3.41 -28.36
C GLU A 66 17.21 -2.80 -29.65
N PRO A 67 18.39 -3.22 -30.16
CA PRO A 67 18.93 -2.70 -31.40
C PRO A 67 18.04 -3.09 -32.56
N GLY A 68 17.96 -2.22 -33.58
CA GLY A 68 17.21 -2.50 -34.79
C GLY A 68 17.86 -3.62 -35.61
N PRO A 69 17.06 -4.42 -36.33
CA PRO A 69 17.59 -5.53 -37.16
C PRO A 69 18.51 -5.07 -38.29
N LEU A 70 18.48 -3.78 -38.62
CA LEU A 70 19.30 -3.16 -39.66
C LEU A 70 20.38 -2.20 -39.11
N VAL A 71 20.63 -2.22 -37.80
CA VAL A 71 21.56 -1.29 -37.13
C VAL A 71 22.97 -1.30 -37.75
N ALA A 72 23.46 -2.45 -38.22
CA ALA A 72 24.76 -2.56 -38.86
C ALA A 72 24.89 -1.75 -40.18
N TYR A 73 23.77 -1.35 -40.75
CA TYR A 73 23.72 -0.60 -42.01
C TYR A 73 23.35 0.89 -41.81
N ALA A 74 23.07 1.30 -40.55
CA ALA A 74 22.61 2.66 -40.24
C ALA A 74 23.65 3.72 -40.67
N SER A 75 24.93 3.52 -40.38
CA SER A 75 25.99 4.43 -40.77
C SER A 75 26.08 4.62 -42.26
N ARG A 76 25.88 3.53 -43.03
CA ARG A 76 25.97 3.56 -44.50
C ARG A 76 24.82 4.30 -45.16
N TYR A 77 23.59 4.05 -44.70
CA TYR A 77 22.38 4.55 -45.37
C TYR A 77 21.81 5.82 -44.73
N LEU A 78 21.97 5.99 -43.41
CA LEU A 78 21.45 7.15 -42.68
C LEU A 78 22.53 8.14 -42.23
N GLY A 79 23.81 7.74 -42.31
CA GLY A 79 24.93 8.53 -41.81
C GLY A 79 25.02 8.57 -40.28
N GLU A 80 24.26 7.72 -39.57
CA GLU A 80 24.11 7.72 -38.11
C GLU A 80 24.62 6.41 -37.51
N ASN A 81 25.18 6.50 -36.28
CA ASN A 81 25.63 5.34 -35.54
C ASN A 81 24.71 5.11 -34.32
N TYR A 82 24.24 3.89 -34.18
CA TYR A 82 23.38 3.50 -33.06
C TYR A 82 24.01 2.35 -32.25
N PRO A 83 23.64 2.18 -30.98
CA PRO A 83 24.10 1.06 -30.18
C PRO A 83 23.68 -0.28 -30.81
N THR A 84 24.61 -1.24 -30.85
CA THR A 84 24.40 -2.55 -31.49
C THR A 84 24.08 -3.66 -30.51
N GLN A 85 24.17 -3.36 -29.20
CA GLN A 85 23.90 -4.33 -28.13
C GLN A 85 22.63 -3.93 -27.36
N PRO A 86 21.80 -4.89 -26.97
CA PRO A 86 20.67 -4.64 -26.08
C PRO A 86 21.17 -4.18 -24.72
N ALA A 87 20.42 -3.31 -24.09
CA ALA A 87 20.74 -2.80 -22.77
C ALA A 87 19.47 -2.63 -21.95
N THR A 88 19.55 -2.95 -20.66
CA THR A 88 18.49 -2.67 -19.69
C THR A 88 19.02 -1.72 -18.64
N ARG A 89 18.26 -0.70 -18.31
CA ARG A 89 18.57 0.29 -17.28
C ARG A 89 17.41 0.51 -16.38
N TYR A 90 17.69 0.57 -15.08
CA TYR A 90 16.71 0.87 -14.05
C TYR A 90 16.96 2.23 -13.43
N GLN A 91 15.85 2.90 -13.00
CA GLN A 91 15.93 4.17 -12.26
C GLN A 91 14.88 4.18 -11.15
N ILE A 92 15.22 4.83 -10.02
CA ILE A 92 14.26 5.11 -8.95
C ILE A 92 13.59 6.44 -9.29
N GLU A 93 12.33 6.39 -9.69
CA GLU A 93 11.52 7.55 -10.06
C GLU A 93 10.97 8.26 -8.82
N ARG A 94 10.33 7.49 -7.95
CA ARG A 94 9.67 7.98 -6.76
C ARG A 94 9.88 7.05 -5.58
N VAL A 95 9.96 7.61 -4.39
CA VAL A 95 9.94 6.85 -3.15
C VAL A 95 8.91 7.47 -2.21
N ALA A 96 8.08 6.64 -1.62
CA ALA A 96 7.14 7.02 -0.57
C ALA A 96 7.35 6.12 0.66
N MET A 97 7.19 6.69 1.84
CA MET A 97 7.31 5.97 3.11
C MET A 97 6.07 6.21 3.95
N HIS A 98 5.58 5.18 4.59
CA HIS A 98 4.54 5.31 5.61
C HIS A 98 4.69 4.25 6.70
N ALA A 99 4.06 4.49 7.85
CA ALA A 99 3.95 3.50 8.90
C ALA A 99 2.95 2.42 8.48
N HIS A 100 3.25 1.17 8.75
CA HIS A 100 2.39 0.02 8.49
C HIS A 100 2.29 -0.84 9.76
N GLY A 101 1.06 -1.13 10.20
CA GLY A 101 0.82 -1.96 11.37
C GLY A 101 0.68 -3.42 10.98
N VAL A 102 1.39 -4.29 11.69
CA VAL A 102 1.21 -5.75 11.59
C VAL A 102 0.79 -6.30 12.95
N PRO A 103 -0.09 -7.31 13.02
CA PRO A 103 -0.54 -7.85 14.29
C PRO A 103 0.60 -8.50 15.08
N ASP A 104 0.76 -8.12 16.36
CA ASP A 104 1.62 -8.84 17.28
C ASP A 104 0.88 -10.04 17.88
N LYS A 105 1.07 -11.21 17.30
CA LYS A 105 0.40 -12.43 17.75
C LYS A 105 0.73 -12.84 19.21
N ALA A 106 1.80 -12.28 19.78
CA ALA A 106 2.11 -12.47 21.21
C ALA A 106 1.27 -11.56 22.12
N GLN A 107 0.62 -10.54 21.56
CA GLN A 107 -0.26 -9.61 22.28
C GLN A 107 -1.69 -9.67 21.73
N GLY A 108 -2.27 -10.86 21.79
CA GLY A 108 -3.66 -11.11 21.43
C GLY A 108 -4.61 -10.95 22.62
N PHE A 109 -5.82 -10.50 22.36
CA PHE A 109 -6.88 -10.31 23.36
C PHE A 109 -8.22 -10.73 22.79
N LEU A 110 -9.00 -11.46 23.60
CA LEU A 110 -10.34 -11.90 23.28
C LEU A 110 -11.35 -10.94 23.90
N ILE A 111 -12.22 -10.37 23.09
CA ILE A 111 -13.39 -9.61 23.53
C ILE A 111 -14.56 -10.59 23.60
N GLU A 112 -15.08 -10.82 24.84
CA GLU A 112 -16.25 -11.64 25.07
C GLU A 112 -17.42 -10.77 25.52
N SER A 113 -18.62 -11.09 25.05
CA SER A 113 -19.84 -10.42 25.51
C SER A 113 -20.95 -11.43 25.78
N VAL A 114 -21.45 -11.43 26.98
CA VAL A 114 -22.51 -12.37 27.43
C VAL A 114 -23.90 -11.94 26.97
N ALA A 115 -24.09 -10.70 26.50
CA ALA A 115 -25.44 -10.12 26.34
C ALA A 115 -25.62 -9.18 25.13
N LEU A 116 -24.71 -9.18 24.16
CA LEU A 116 -24.85 -8.37 22.95
C LEU A 116 -25.26 -9.24 21.76
N PRO A 117 -26.07 -8.70 20.83
CA PRO A 117 -26.56 -9.47 19.69
C PRO A 117 -25.45 -9.98 18.77
N SER A 118 -24.32 -9.31 18.67
CA SER A 118 -23.07 -9.84 18.07
C SER A 118 -21.87 -8.97 18.46
N VAL A 119 -20.72 -9.59 18.75
CA VAL A 119 -19.45 -8.88 19.04
C VAL A 119 -18.94 -8.17 17.80
N GLU A 120 -19.31 -8.64 16.62
CA GLU A 120 -19.01 -8.03 15.32
C GLU A 120 -19.61 -6.62 15.17
N GLN A 121 -20.74 -6.34 15.85
CA GLN A 121 -21.32 -4.98 15.89
C GLN A 121 -20.61 -4.06 16.90
N LEU A 122 -19.89 -4.65 17.85
CA LEU A 122 -19.16 -3.91 18.87
C LEU A 122 -17.79 -3.43 18.37
N ALA A 123 -17.05 -4.30 17.69
CA ALA A 123 -15.67 -4.05 17.30
C ALA A 123 -15.47 -4.35 15.81
N SER A 124 -14.92 -3.41 15.08
CA SER A 124 -14.46 -3.61 13.70
C SER A 124 -12.96 -3.87 13.68
N LEU A 125 -12.58 -4.92 13.00
CA LEU A 125 -11.20 -5.36 12.84
C LEU A 125 -10.77 -5.29 11.38
N THR A 126 -9.46 -5.20 11.16
CA THR A 126 -8.87 -5.52 9.86
C THR A 126 -8.94 -7.03 9.60
N PRO A 127 -8.78 -7.49 8.35
CA PRO A 127 -8.70 -8.92 8.04
C PRO A 127 -7.62 -9.67 8.84
N ASP A 128 -6.53 -8.97 9.22
CA ASP A 128 -5.41 -9.52 9.98
C ASP A 128 -5.63 -9.49 11.50
N GLY A 129 -6.77 -8.92 11.97
CA GLY A 129 -7.15 -8.87 13.37
C GLY A 129 -6.64 -7.66 14.16
N LEU A 130 -6.26 -6.57 13.51
CA LEU A 130 -6.00 -5.29 14.20
C LEU A 130 -7.31 -4.59 14.51
N LEU A 131 -7.43 -4.01 15.72
CA LEU A 131 -8.62 -3.29 16.13
C LEU A 131 -8.69 -1.92 15.43
N TYR A 132 -9.74 -1.71 14.62
CA TYR A 132 -9.97 -0.46 13.91
C TYR A 132 -10.92 0.46 14.67
N SER A 133 -12.08 -0.04 15.10
CA SER A 133 -13.04 0.79 15.83
C SER A 133 -13.87 0.01 16.84
N LEU A 134 -14.39 0.75 17.82
CA LEU A 134 -15.47 0.32 18.72
C LEU A 134 -16.71 1.16 18.40
N HIS A 135 -17.86 0.50 18.19
CA HIS A 135 -19.13 1.12 17.79
C HIS A 135 -19.02 2.03 16.55
N GLY A 136 -17.97 1.83 15.73
CA GLY A 136 -17.69 2.64 14.57
C GLY A 136 -18.06 1.96 13.27
N LYS A 137 -17.63 2.60 12.17
CA LYS A 137 -17.78 2.03 10.83
C LYS A 137 -16.92 0.79 10.67
N ALA A 138 -17.33 -0.11 9.79
CA ALA A 138 -16.51 -1.22 9.38
C ALA A 138 -15.21 -0.72 8.72
N TYR A 139 -14.11 -1.45 8.95
CA TYR A 139 -12.85 -1.18 8.29
C TYR A 139 -12.99 -1.27 6.78
N GLN A 140 -12.46 -0.28 6.09
CA GLN A 140 -12.32 -0.29 4.64
C GLN A 140 -10.85 -0.05 4.29
N PRO A 141 -10.19 -0.96 3.57
CA PRO A 141 -8.80 -0.76 3.18
C PRO A 141 -8.69 0.44 2.24
N ALA A 142 -7.82 1.37 2.58
CA ALA A 142 -7.42 2.43 1.66
C ALA A 142 -6.26 1.91 0.80
N THR A 143 -6.43 1.92 -0.51
CA THR A 143 -5.38 1.58 -1.47
C THR A 143 -4.88 2.86 -2.13
N THR A 144 -3.58 3.09 -2.07
CA THR A 144 -2.91 4.16 -2.81
C THR A 144 -2.27 3.54 -4.05
N ASP A 145 -2.66 4.00 -5.23
CA ASP A 145 -2.01 3.59 -6.49
C ASP A 145 -0.83 4.53 -6.74
N TYR A 146 0.38 4.06 -6.46
CA TYR A 146 1.61 4.83 -6.67
C TYR A 146 2.01 4.91 -8.14
N LEU A 147 1.38 4.12 -9.03
CA LEU A 147 1.62 4.10 -10.46
C LEU A 147 0.62 4.93 -11.26
N ALA A 148 -0.40 5.52 -10.63
CA ALA A 148 -1.47 6.27 -11.30
C ALA A 148 -0.95 7.41 -12.20
N ASP A 149 0.14 8.07 -11.79
CA ASP A 149 0.73 9.22 -12.50
C ASP A 149 1.67 8.79 -13.64
N TYR A 150 1.95 7.50 -13.79
CA TYR A 150 2.91 7.00 -14.77
C TYR A 150 2.22 6.42 -16.00
N PRO A 151 2.79 6.62 -17.21
CA PRO A 151 2.20 6.09 -18.42
C PRO A 151 2.21 4.55 -18.40
N LYS A 152 1.08 3.97 -18.78
CA LYS A 152 1.00 2.52 -19.00
C LYS A 152 1.81 2.17 -20.23
N ALA A 153 2.47 1.00 -20.22
CA ALA A 153 3.20 0.52 -21.38
C ALA A 153 2.28 0.46 -22.60
N VAL A 154 2.65 1.19 -23.65
CA VAL A 154 1.94 1.15 -24.93
C VAL A 154 2.70 0.20 -25.86
N ALA A 155 1.99 -0.76 -26.44
CA ALA A 155 2.58 -1.64 -27.45
C ALA A 155 3.09 -0.79 -28.62
N SER A 156 4.36 -0.94 -28.99
CA SER A 156 4.94 -0.25 -30.15
C SER A 156 4.36 -0.84 -31.44
N GLN A 157 4.02 0.04 -32.39
CA GLN A 157 3.54 -0.39 -33.69
C GLN A 157 4.67 -1.05 -34.48
N GLU A 158 4.39 -2.19 -35.08
CA GLU A 158 5.39 -2.89 -35.92
C GLU A 158 5.58 -2.16 -37.24
N ALA A 159 6.84 -2.14 -37.73
CA ALA A 159 7.22 -1.51 -39.01
C ALA A 159 6.66 -2.25 -40.24
N SER A 160 6.12 -3.45 -40.04
CA SER A 160 5.69 -4.32 -41.17
C SER A 160 4.66 -3.69 -42.10
N GLN A 161 3.80 -2.79 -41.59
CA GLN A 161 2.77 -2.12 -42.39
C GLN A 161 3.31 -0.96 -43.26
N ALA A 162 4.45 -0.38 -42.89
CA ALA A 162 5.07 0.73 -43.60
C ALA A 162 6.08 0.26 -44.70
N LEU A 163 6.42 -1.01 -44.69
CA LEU A 163 7.42 -1.56 -45.59
C LEU A 163 6.84 -1.96 -46.96
N PRO A 164 7.49 -1.57 -48.07
CA PRO A 164 7.05 -1.97 -49.39
C PRO A 164 7.29 -3.49 -49.62
N GLN A 165 6.55 -4.08 -50.56
CA GLN A 165 6.66 -5.51 -50.89
C GLN A 165 8.10 -5.93 -51.23
N GLU A 166 8.88 -5.03 -51.87
CA GLU A 166 10.30 -5.24 -52.23
C GLU A 166 11.17 -5.57 -51.02
N TYR A 167 10.82 -5.05 -49.80
CA TYR A 167 11.54 -5.38 -48.57
C TYR A 167 11.43 -6.87 -48.23
N ALA A 168 10.22 -7.43 -48.37
CA ALA A 168 10.00 -8.86 -48.13
C ALA A 168 10.66 -9.77 -49.16
N LEU A 169 10.77 -9.27 -50.39
CA LEU A 169 11.41 -10.00 -51.51
C LEU A 169 12.93 -9.84 -51.54
N ALA A 170 13.49 -8.95 -50.73
CA ALA A 170 14.93 -8.72 -50.69
C ALA A 170 15.70 -9.94 -50.15
N THR A 171 16.64 -10.44 -50.92
CA THR A 171 17.41 -11.67 -50.63
C THR A 171 18.56 -11.46 -49.65
N SER A 172 18.91 -10.20 -49.33
CA SER A 172 20.00 -9.88 -48.40
C SER A 172 19.59 -8.76 -47.43
N ARG A 173 20.18 -8.78 -46.22
CA ARG A 173 20.02 -7.72 -45.23
C ARG A 173 20.44 -6.33 -45.72
N ALA A 174 21.50 -6.27 -46.55
CA ALA A 174 21.95 -5.03 -47.16
C ALA A 174 20.88 -4.44 -48.10
N LYS A 175 20.23 -5.30 -48.91
CA LYS A 175 19.14 -4.86 -49.80
C LYS A 175 17.88 -4.47 -49.02
N GLN A 176 17.57 -5.18 -47.94
CA GLN A 176 16.52 -4.81 -47.03
C GLN A 176 16.76 -3.41 -46.41
N ALA A 177 18.00 -3.15 -45.99
CA ALA A 177 18.38 -1.84 -45.45
C ALA A 177 18.27 -0.72 -46.46
N GLU A 178 18.68 -0.95 -47.72
CA GLU A 178 18.54 0.00 -48.81
C GLU A 178 17.07 0.36 -49.07
N VAL A 179 16.21 -0.66 -49.22
CA VAL A 179 14.74 -0.45 -49.43
C VAL A 179 14.10 0.29 -48.28
N ALA A 180 14.43 -0.08 -47.03
CA ALA A 180 13.90 0.59 -45.86
C ALA A 180 14.36 2.06 -45.76
N ALA A 181 15.64 2.35 -46.05
CA ALA A 181 16.18 3.70 -46.05
C ALA A 181 15.55 4.57 -47.13
N ASN A 182 15.41 4.04 -48.36
CA ASN A 182 14.74 4.77 -49.44
C ASN A 182 13.29 5.13 -49.04
N ARG A 183 12.55 4.18 -48.47
CA ARG A 183 11.19 4.43 -47.97
C ARG A 183 11.14 5.49 -46.87
N LEU A 184 12.11 5.45 -45.97
CA LEU A 184 12.23 6.46 -44.90
C LEU A 184 12.44 7.86 -45.49
N PHE A 185 13.30 8.03 -46.49
CA PHE A 185 13.57 9.29 -47.16
C PHE A 185 12.33 9.80 -47.92
N GLU A 186 11.65 8.93 -48.69
CA GLU A 186 10.40 9.27 -49.36
C GLU A 186 9.33 9.81 -48.38
N LEU A 187 9.15 9.16 -47.24
CA LEU A 187 8.16 9.63 -46.26
C LEU A 187 8.57 10.95 -45.58
N ARG A 188 9.88 11.15 -45.33
CA ARG A 188 10.41 12.43 -44.83
C ARG A 188 10.15 13.57 -45.83
N GLU A 189 10.37 13.34 -47.13
CA GLU A 189 10.12 14.29 -48.18
C GLU A 189 8.61 14.63 -48.24
N ARG A 190 7.73 13.64 -48.30
CA ARG A 190 6.28 13.82 -48.26
C ARG A 190 5.79 14.62 -47.04
N ARG A 191 6.43 14.37 -45.89
CA ARG A 191 6.10 15.15 -44.67
C ARG A 191 6.48 16.62 -44.84
N VAL A 192 7.63 16.92 -45.44
CA VAL A 192 8.05 18.30 -45.74
C VAL A 192 7.13 18.95 -46.72
N GLU A 193 6.75 18.26 -47.80
CA GLU A 193 5.78 18.75 -48.83
C GLU A 193 4.43 19.10 -48.21
N LEU A 194 3.88 18.24 -47.34
CA LEU A 194 2.65 18.51 -46.61
C LEU A 194 2.74 19.76 -45.73
N LEU A 195 3.85 19.91 -44.99
CA LEU A 195 4.07 21.06 -44.09
C LEU A 195 4.32 22.35 -44.84
N SER A 196 4.92 22.29 -46.05
CA SER A 196 5.17 23.46 -46.92
C SER A 196 3.99 23.84 -47.84
N GLY A 197 2.93 23.01 -47.84
CA GLY A 197 1.77 23.25 -48.71
C GLY A 197 2.03 22.94 -50.18
N GLN A 198 3.09 22.16 -50.51
CA GLN A 198 3.48 21.85 -51.89
C GLN A 198 2.82 20.57 -52.43
N VAL A 199 1.70 20.14 -51.83
CA VAL A 199 0.94 18.96 -52.28
C VAL A 199 -0.26 19.39 -53.14
N GLU A 200 -0.55 18.58 -54.18
CA GLU A 200 -1.70 18.86 -55.10
C GLU A 200 -3.05 18.87 -54.38
N THR A 201 -3.18 18.08 -53.34
CA THR A 201 -4.43 17.99 -52.54
C THR A 201 -4.12 18.10 -51.05
N MET A 202 -4.38 19.28 -50.49
CA MET A 202 -4.25 19.48 -49.02
C MET A 202 -5.49 18.94 -48.30
N PRO A 203 -5.34 18.35 -47.11
CA PRO A 203 -6.47 18.04 -46.23
C PRO A 203 -7.30 19.27 -45.94
N CYS A 204 -8.63 19.13 -45.96
CA CYS A 204 -9.59 20.24 -45.93
C CYS A 204 -9.61 21.05 -44.65
N ASP A 205 -9.14 20.50 -43.55
CA ASP A 205 -9.12 21.12 -42.23
C ASP A 205 -7.90 20.71 -41.38
N GLY A 206 -7.70 21.43 -40.26
CA GLY A 206 -6.61 21.18 -39.34
C GLY A 206 -6.62 19.77 -38.70
N PRO A 207 -7.76 19.21 -38.26
CA PRO A 207 -7.90 17.87 -37.76
C PRO A 207 -7.50 16.78 -38.77
N ALA A 208 -7.91 16.91 -40.05
CA ALA A 208 -7.54 15.97 -41.09
C ALA A 208 -6.03 16.00 -41.40
N LEU A 209 -5.45 17.21 -41.49
CA LEU A 209 -4.00 17.36 -41.65
C LEU A 209 -3.22 16.73 -40.49
N LYS A 210 -3.71 16.97 -39.26
CA LYS A 210 -3.09 16.35 -38.08
C LYS A 210 -3.13 14.83 -38.15
N MET A 211 -4.26 14.23 -38.54
CA MET A 211 -4.40 12.78 -38.66
C MET A 211 -3.40 12.21 -39.68
N VAL A 212 -3.23 12.88 -40.82
CA VAL A 212 -2.27 12.47 -41.86
C VAL A 212 -0.84 12.57 -41.35
N LEU A 213 -0.47 13.68 -40.68
CA LEU A 213 0.86 13.88 -40.13
C LEU A 213 1.15 12.86 -38.99
N ASP A 214 0.19 12.62 -38.08
CA ASP A 214 0.32 11.63 -37.02
C ASP A 214 0.51 10.19 -37.60
N GLY A 215 -0.14 9.88 -38.72
CA GLY A 215 0.05 8.63 -39.47
C GLY A 215 1.46 8.51 -40.03
N LEU A 216 1.91 9.56 -40.75
CA LEU A 216 3.26 9.62 -41.28
C LEU A 216 4.34 9.55 -40.21
N ASP A 217 4.18 10.25 -39.12
CA ASP A 217 5.14 10.24 -37.99
C ASP A 217 5.24 8.85 -37.37
N LYS A 218 4.14 8.09 -37.28
CA LYS A 218 4.14 6.70 -36.83
C LYS A 218 4.91 5.79 -37.81
N GLU A 219 4.67 5.91 -39.13
CA GLU A 219 5.39 5.13 -40.13
C GLU A 219 6.86 5.46 -40.12
N LEU A 220 7.23 6.74 -40.04
CA LEU A 220 8.63 7.18 -39.96
C LEU A 220 9.31 6.62 -38.71
N ALA A 221 8.69 6.69 -37.56
CA ALA A 221 9.22 6.15 -36.30
C ALA A 221 9.42 4.63 -36.42
N ALA A 222 8.46 3.92 -37.01
CA ALA A 222 8.56 2.47 -37.20
C ALA A 222 9.71 2.06 -38.14
N LEU A 223 9.90 2.77 -39.26
CA LEU A 223 11.01 2.53 -40.20
C LEU A 223 12.36 2.91 -39.57
N GLN A 224 12.40 4.05 -38.85
CA GLN A 224 13.64 4.46 -38.18
C GLN A 224 14.07 3.46 -37.09
N ALA A 225 13.10 2.85 -36.38
CA ALA A 225 13.37 1.83 -35.39
C ALA A 225 14.05 0.57 -35.97
N LEU A 226 13.92 0.28 -37.26
CA LEU A 226 14.65 -0.82 -37.91
C LEU A 226 16.17 -0.59 -37.87
N PHE A 227 16.63 0.66 -37.88
CA PHE A 227 18.03 1.04 -37.81
C PHE A 227 18.44 1.43 -36.39
N ALA A 228 17.70 2.34 -35.77
CA ALA A 228 18.03 2.91 -34.48
C ALA A 228 17.76 1.95 -33.30
N GLY A 229 16.84 0.99 -33.50
CA GLY A 229 16.33 0.17 -32.42
C GLY A 229 15.14 0.82 -31.71
N ARG A 230 14.72 0.20 -30.62
CA ARG A 230 13.57 0.62 -29.84
C ARG A 230 13.96 0.69 -28.38
N THR A 231 13.48 1.73 -27.72
CA THR A 231 13.54 1.84 -26.28
C THR A 231 12.12 1.71 -25.73
N THR A 232 11.88 0.72 -24.90
CA THR A 232 10.63 0.55 -24.18
C THR A 232 10.85 0.90 -22.72
N ARG A 233 9.90 1.61 -22.12
CA ARG A 233 9.95 1.96 -20.69
C ARG A 233 8.70 1.47 -20.03
N ARG A 234 8.86 0.73 -18.94
CA ARG A 234 7.76 0.33 -18.05
C ARG A 234 8.01 0.85 -16.65
N TYR A 235 6.92 1.11 -15.94
CA TYR A 235 6.96 1.50 -14.55
C TYR A 235 6.36 0.39 -13.70
N TYR A 236 6.94 0.15 -12.54
CA TYR A 236 6.47 -0.84 -11.59
C TYR A 236 6.82 -0.44 -10.18
N GLU A 237 6.16 -1.06 -9.21
CA GLU A 237 6.34 -0.78 -7.80
C GLU A 237 7.03 -1.96 -7.12
N GLU A 238 7.99 -1.66 -6.26
CA GLU A 238 8.55 -2.59 -5.30
C GLU A 238 8.38 -2.06 -3.89
N VAL A 239 8.04 -2.96 -2.95
CA VAL A 239 7.75 -2.62 -1.57
C VAL A 239 8.77 -3.29 -0.66
N VAL A 240 9.34 -2.51 0.25
CA VAL A 240 10.27 -3.00 1.28
C VAL A 240 9.69 -2.68 2.65
N ASP A 241 9.41 -3.71 3.45
CA ASP A 241 8.95 -3.58 4.82
C ASP A 241 10.13 -3.70 5.79
N VAL A 242 10.31 -2.68 6.63
CA VAL A 242 11.41 -2.58 7.59
C VAL A 242 10.85 -2.58 9.01
N PRO A 243 11.15 -3.60 9.83
CA PRO A 243 10.74 -3.61 11.23
C PRO A 243 11.53 -2.56 12.02
N ILE A 244 10.80 -1.74 12.83
CA ILE A 244 11.39 -0.72 13.69
C ILE A 244 11.50 -1.30 15.10
N THR A 245 12.54 -2.04 15.41
CA THR A 245 12.75 -2.63 16.75
C THR A 245 13.49 -1.69 17.68
N GLU A 246 14.61 -1.13 17.23
CA GLU A 246 15.49 -0.25 18.00
C GLU A 246 15.95 0.95 17.14
N PRO A 247 16.44 2.03 17.74
CA PRO A 247 17.13 3.08 17.02
C PRO A 247 18.31 2.51 16.23
N ALA A 248 18.47 2.97 14.99
CA ALA A 248 19.53 2.50 14.10
C ALA A 248 20.16 3.67 13.34
N THR A 249 21.43 3.53 13.00
CA THR A 249 22.15 4.48 12.17
C THR A 249 22.77 3.72 11.01
N GLN A 250 22.60 4.26 9.79
CA GLN A 250 23.12 3.67 8.55
C GLN A 250 22.75 2.18 8.35
N GLN A 251 21.54 1.80 8.73
CA GLN A 251 21.05 0.46 8.47
C GLN A 251 20.73 0.31 6.98
N VAL A 252 21.30 -0.68 6.32
CA VAL A 252 20.99 -1.00 4.92
C VAL A 252 19.63 -1.71 4.87
N VAL A 253 18.70 -1.20 4.07
CA VAL A 253 17.36 -1.76 3.90
C VAL A 253 17.15 -2.44 2.55
N ALA A 254 17.84 -1.96 1.54
CA ALA A 254 17.90 -2.49 0.18
C ALA A 254 19.14 -1.94 -0.50
N ARG A 255 19.42 -2.39 -1.71
CA ARG A 255 20.46 -1.81 -2.57
C ARG A 255 19.90 -1.56 -3.97
N PHE A 256 20.50 -0.64 -4.69
CA PHE A 256 20.07 -0.28 -6.02
C PHE A 256 21.25 -0.29 -7.00
N ALA A 257 21.07 -0.95 -8.12
CA ALA A 257 22.00 -0.95 -9.24
C ALA A 257 21.28 -0.55 -10.53
N PRO A 258 21.83 0.37 -11.34
CA PRO A 258 21.21 0.74 -12.62
C PRO A 258 21.06 -0.43 -13.62
N GLN A 259 21.78 -1.52 -13.43
CA GLN A 259 21.75 -2.72 -14.28
C GLN A 259 20.77 -3.79 -13.79
N TYR A 260 20.43 -3.79 -12.50
CA TYR A 260 19.65 -4.86 -11.87
C TYR A 260 18.38 -4.36 -11.16
N GLY A 261 18.23 -3.04 -11.02
CA GLY A 261 17.13 -2.45 -10.25
C GLY A 261 17.36 -2.46 -8.75
N LEU A 262 16.28 -2.64 -8.00
CA LEU A 262 16.33 -2.84 -6.56
C LEU A 262 16.75 -4.28 -6.28
N VAL A 263 17.76 -4.45 -5.43
CA VAL A 263 18.29 -5.77 -5.04
C VAL A 263 18.30 -5.90 -3.52
N ASP A 264 18.40 -7.13 -3.04
CA ASP A 264 18.42 -7.41 -1.60
C ASP A 264 19.57 -6.66 -0.90
N LYS A 265 19.38 -6.36 0.37
CA LYS A 265 20.37 -5.66 1.21
C LYS A 265 21.72 -6.37 1.30
N GLU A 266 21.75 -7.70 1.14
CA GLU A 266 22.95 -8.53 1.17
C GLU A 266 23.65 -8.60 -0.20
N ASP A 267 22.99 -8.21 -1.29
CA ASP A 267 23.56 -8.22 -2.62
C ASP A 267 24.46 -7.01 -2.89
N LEU A 268 25.77 -7.23 -2.89
CA LEU A 268 26.78 -6.17 -3.04
C LEU A 268 26.88 -5.61 -4.46
N SER A 269 26.13 -6.09 -5.44
CA SER A 269 26.09 -5.55 -6.81
C SER A 269 25.48 -4.15 -6.88
N GLY A 270 24.66 -3.75 -5.86
CA GLY A 270 23.99 -2.47 -5.78
C GLY A 270 24.60 -1.52 -4.73
N ALA A 271 24.43 -0.22 -4.96
CA ALA A 271 24.73 0.82 -3.97
C ALA A 271 23.71 0.77 -2.83
N PRO A 272 24.13 0.88 -1.55
CA PRO A 272 23.24 0.73 -0.42
C PRO A 272 22.26 1.89 -0.27
N ILE A 273 21.03 1.54 0.12
CA ILE A 273 19.99 2.45 0.58
C ILE A 273 19.96 2.35 2.10
N TYR A 274 20.23 3.47 2.77
CA TYR A 274 20.33 3.52 4.21
C TYR A 274 19.09 4.11 4.86
N ILE A 275 18.77 3.62 6.05
CA ILE A 275 17.87 4.31 6.97
C ILE A 275 18.58 4.65 8.27
N ASP A 276 18.22 5.82 8.81
CA ASP A 276 18.48 6.22 10.19
C ASP A 276 17.16 6.25 10.94
N VAL A 277 17.10 5.61 12.10
CA VAL A 277 15.94 5.59 12.98
C VAL A 277 16.31 6.21 14.31
N LYS A 278 15.78 7.41 14.58
CA LYS A 278 16.06 8.17 15.81
C LYS A 278 14.82 8.20 16.71
N ALA A 279 14.97 7.79 17.96
CA ALA A 279 13.94 7.95 18.95
C ALA A 279 13.75 9.44 19.29
N LEU A 280 12.50 9.92 19.22
CA LEU A 280 12.12 11.28 19.62
C LEU A 280 11.50 11.30 21.00
N LYS A 281 10.59 10.34 21.28
CA LYS A 281 9.92 10.23 22.56
C LYS A 281 9.58 8.76 22.83
N ARG A 282 9.78 8.35 24.08
CA ARG A 282 9.26 7.08 24.61
C ARG A 282 8.45 7.41 25.87
N PRO A 283 7.25 6.85 26.04
CA PRO A 283 6.52 6.99 27.31
C PRO A 283 7.33 6.37 28.46
N ALA A 284 7.11 6.88 29.67
CA ALA A 284 7.73 6.33 30.84
C ALA A 284 7.29 4.87 31.05
N PRO A 285 8.17 3.98 31.55
CA PRO A 285 7.79 2.62 31.91
C PRO A 285 6.60 2.63 32.90
N LEU A 286 5.80 1.57 32.87
CA LEU A 286 4.72 1.39 33.82
C LEU A 286 5.28 1.21 35.22
N SER A 287 4.69 1.85 36.21
CA SER A 287 4.93 1.59 37.64
C SER A 287 4.40 0.20 38.01
N GLU A 288 4.88 -0.36 39.11
CA GLU A 288 4.40 -1.68 39.60
C GLU A 288 2.86 -1.69 39.82
N SER A 289 2.30 -0.61 40.31
CA SER A 289 0.86 -0.47 40.54
C SER A 289 0.08 -0.45 39.23
N GLU A 290 0.57 0.27 38.19
CA GLU A 290 -0.02 0.30 36.85
C GLU A 290 0.08 -1.07 36.17
N LEU A 291 1.22 -1.74 36.28
CA LEU A 291 1.43 -3.08 35.74
C LEU A 291 0.46 -4.08 36.39
N HIS A 292 0.31 -4.02 37.72
CA HIS A 292 -0.65 -4.87 38.46
C HIS A 292 -2.10 -4.62 38.04
N LYS A 293 -2.47 -3.35 37.86
CA LYS A 293 -3.77 -2.94 37.33
C LYS A 293 -3.99 -3.46 35.91
N LEU A 294 -2.97 -3.35 35.03
CA LEU A 294 -3.03 -3.84 33.65
C LEU A 294 -3.27 -5.36 33.60
N ILE A 295 -2.58 -6.14 34.43
CA ILE A 295 -2.69 -7.60 34.46
C ILE A 295 -4.07 -8.05 34.94
N LYS A 296 -4.60 -7.41 35.98
CA LYS A 296 -5.89 -7.78 36.59
C LYS A 296 -7.11 -7.24 35.86
N SER A 297 -6.93 -6.21 35.05
CA SER A 297 -8.06 -5.54 34.38
C SER A 297 -8.60 -6.39 33.24
N LYS A 298 -9.92 -6.40 33.11
CA LYS A 298 -10.67 -6.93 31.95
C LYS A 298 -11.07 -5.81 30.97
N ALA A 299 -10.48 -4.62 31.09
CA ALA A 299 -10.70 -3.51 30.18
C ALA A 299 -9.95 -3.71 28.86
N LEU A 300 -10.43 -3.04 27.82
CA LEU A 300 -9.77 -3.05 26.52
C LEU A 300 -8.38 -2.43 26.61
N ARG A 301 -7.43 -3.05 25.94
CA ARG A 301 -6.04 -2.60 25.87
C ARG A 301 -5.76 -1.91 24.56
N TYR A 302 -5.04 -0.81 24.62
CA TYR A 302 -4.50 -0.07 23.49
C TYR A 302 -3.06 0.32 23.78
N ILE A 303 -2.38 1.00 22.86
CA ILE A 303 -0.98 1.41 23.04
C ILE A 303 -0.88 2.93 23.13
N GLU A 304 -0.13 3.42 24.12
CA GLU A 304 0.46 4.76 24.12
C GLU A 304 1.82 4.66 23.42
N PRO A 305 1.95 5.06 22.14
CA PRO A 305 3.14 4.76 21.34
C PRO A 305 4.32 5.67 21.68
N GLY A 306 5.50 5.20 21.38
CA GLY A 306 6.67 6.06 21.23
C GLY A 306 6.63 6.81 19.90
N ARG A 307 7.56 7.75 19.69
CA ARG A 307 7.73 8.48 18.43
C ARG A 307 9.14 8.32 17.91
N ALA A 308 9.26 8.15 16.61
CA ALA A 308 10.50 8.06 15.87
C ALA A 308 10.55 9.07 14.74
N ARG A 309 11.78 9.46 14.36
CA ARG A 309 12.07 10.08 13.08
C ARG A 309 12.90 9.09 12.28
N VAL A 310 12.43 8.80 11.07
CA VAL A 310 13.13 7.94 10.12
C VAL A 310 13.61 8.79 8.96
N SER A 311 14.87 8.62 8.56
CA SER A 311 15.48 9.30 7.43
C SER A 311 16.00 8.26 6.45
N LEU A 312 15.53 8.28 5.21
CA LEU A 312 15.94 7.38 4.13
C LEU A 312 16.93 8.10 3.21
N GLN A 313 18.13 7.56 3.05
CA GLN A 313 19.16 8.05 2.16
C GLN A 313 19.28 7.18 0.93
N LEU A 314 19.01 7.76 -0.25
CA LEU A 314 19.15 7.10 -1.54
C LEU A 314 20.53 7.31 -2.14
N PRO A 315 21.08 6.34 -2.88
CA PRO A 315 22.34 6.50 -3.57
C PRO A 315 22.25 7.64 -4.61
N GLY A 316 23.29 8.48 -4.64
CA GLY A 316 23.36 9.61 -5.57
C GLY A 316 22.47 10.81 -5.25
N ARG A 317 21.67 10.77 -4.18
CA ARG A 317 20.89 11.92 -3.70
C ARG A 317 21.50 12.50 -2.43
N SER A 318 21.67 13.81 -2.40
CA SER A 318 22.23 14.52 -1.23
C SER A 318 21.20 14.71 -0.10
N GLN A 319 19.91 14.74 -0.45
CA GLN A 319 18.85 15.00 0.52
C GLN A 319 18.16 13.69 0.92
N ALA A 320 18.07 13.45 2.23
CA ALA A 320 17.32 12.35 2.79
C ALA A 320 15.82 12.63 2.79
N ILE A 321 15.02 11.60 2.58
CA ILE A 321 13.56 11.63 2.75
C ILE A 321 13.26 11.32 4.22
N THR A 322 12.54 12.20 4.90
CA THR A 322 12.33 12.10 6.36
C THR A 322 10.84 11.94 6.67
N LEU A 323 10.52 11.04 7.61
CA LEU A 323 9.19 10.77 8.13
C LEU A 323 9.23 10.71 9.65
N GLU A 324 8.26 11.35 10.32
CA GLU A 324 7.99 11.10 11.74
C GLU A 324 6.79 10.17 11.87
N LEU A 325 6.91 9.19 12.74
CA LEU A 325 5.87 8.19 12.93
C LEU A 325 5.77 7.74 14.40
N SER A 326 4.60 7.23 14.76
CA SER A 326 4.36 6.56 16.03
C SER A 326 4.81 5.11 15.96
N VAL A 327 5.49 4.62 17.01
CA VAL A 327 6.04 3.27 17.08
C VAL A 327 5.42 2.53 18.25
N ALA A 328 4.63 1.51 17.95
CA ALA A 328 3.90 0.72 18.94
C ALA A 328 4.84 0.05 19.96
N GLN A 329 5.87 -0.64 19.48
CA GLN A 329 6.81 -1.39 20.31
C GLN A 329 7.73 -0.52 21.18
N TRP A 330 7.79 0.80 20.94
CA TRP A 330 8.45 1.77 21.82
C TRP A 330 7.48 2.45 22.79
N GLY A 331 6.23 2.04 22.71
CA GLY A 331 5.16 2.51 23.56
C GLY A 331 4.99 1.66 24.83
N ARG A 332 3.87 1.88 25.48
CA ARG A 332 3.41 1.06 26.59
C ARG A 332 1.94 0.71 26.42
N PRO A 333 1.49 -0.46 26.89
CA PRO A 333 0.08 -0.80 26.91
C PRO A 333 -0.66 0.10 27.92
N ALA A 334 -1.87 0.50 27.52
CA ALA A 334 -2.77 1.29 28.34
C ALA A 334 -4.16 0.66 28.37
N LEU A 335 -4.95 1.00 29.39
CA LEU A 335 -6.33 0.54 29.55
C LEU A 335 -7.29 1.63 29.13
N LEU A 336 -8.32 1.25 28.40
CA LEU A 336 -9.46 2.13 28.16
C LEU A 336 -10.21 2.33 29.47
N GLU A 337 -9.95 3.47 30.16
CA GLU A 337 -10.39 3.70 31.54
C GLU A 337 -11.89 3.97 31.73
N HIS A 338 -12.34 3.83 32.96
CA HIS A 338 -13.69 3.95 33.47
C HIS A 338 -14.44 5.23 33.09
N LYS A 339 -13.75 6.36 32.92
CA LYS A 339 -14.36 7.63 32.47
C LYS A 339 -14.88 7.54 31.03
N LEU A 340 -14.37 6.60 30.24
CA LEU A 340 -14.81 6.25 28.90
C LEU A 340 -15.74 5.02 28.88
N GLY A 341 -16.17 4.49 30.05
CA GLY A 341 -17.15 3.42 30.17
C GLY A 341 -16.59 2.01 29.90
N ALA A 342 -15.31 1.77 30.23
CA ALA A 342 -14.61 0.52 29.95
C ALA A 342 -15.24 -0.75 30.54
N ASP A 343 -15.94 -0.66 31.66
CA ASP A 343 -16.72 -1.75 32.25
C ASP A 343 -18.10 -1.95 31.56
N LYS A 344 -18.42 -1.11 30.59
CA LYS A 344 -19.66 -1.19 29.79
C LYS A 344 -19.35 -1.05 28.30
N LEU A 345 -18.38 -1.78 27.83
CA LEU A 345 -17.93 -1.74 26.41
C LEU A 345 -19.12 -1.81 25.44
N GLY A 346 -20.15 -2.56 25.77
CA GLY A 346 -21.37 -2.68 24.97
C GLY A 346 -22.37 -1.53 25.10
N GLN A 347 -22.08 -0.49 25.90
CA GLN A 347 -22.96 0.66 26.15
C GLN A 347 -22.23 1.99 26.03
N LEU A 348 -21.09 2.03 25.32
CA LEU A 348 -20.37 3.27 25.09
C LEU A 348 -21.26 4.25 24.32
N PRO A 349 -21.46 5.47 24.84
CA PRO A 349 -22.24 6.49 24.13
C PRO A 349 -21.44 7.17 23.01
N TYR A 350 -20.26 6.65 22.66
CA TYR A 350 -19.34 7.23 21.69
C TYR A 350 -18.64 6.13 20.89
N THR A 351 -18.18 6.51 19.72
CA THR A 351 -17.37 5.70 18.82
C THR A 351 -15.89 5.98 19.06
N ILE A 352 -15.06 4.96 19.09
CA ILE A 352 -13.61 5.08 19.20
C ILE A 352 -12.98 4.47 17.97
N TYR A 353 -12.04 5.19 17.36
CA TYR A 353 -11.19 4.70 16.28
C TYR A 353 -9.76 4.58 16.77
N PHE A 354 -9.08 3.55 16.30
CA PHE A 354 -7.69 3.25 16.65
C PHE A 354 -6.80 3.38 15.41
N ASP A 355 -5.62 3.97 15.62
CA ASP A 355 -4.56 3.97 14.62
C ASP A 355 -4.01 2.55 14.47
N LEU A 356 -4.22 1.97 13.31
CA LEU A 356 -3.80 0.60 12.98
C LEU A 356 -2.29 0.41 13.00
N THR A 357 -1.52 1.49 12.88
CA THR A 357 -0.05 1.42 12.81
C THR A 357 0.59 1.39 14.19
N SER A 358 0.02 2.10 15.14
CA SER A 358 0.56 2.26 16.50
C SER A 358 -0.32 1.68 17.59
N GLY A 359 -1.58 1.37 17.30
CA GLY A 359 -2.56 0.88 18.29
C GLY A 359 -3.03 1.95 19.29
N SER A 360 -2.79 3.23 19.00
CA SER A 360 -3.25 4.33 19.82
C SER A 360 -4.70 4.70 19.50
N ILE A 361 -5.36 5.40 20.41
CA ILE A 361 -6.66 6.03 20.12
C ILE A 361 -6.40 7.19 19.16
N GLU A 362 -7.02 7.14 17.98
CA GLU A 362 -6.93 8.18 16.96
C GLU A 362 -8.04 9.22 17.10
N LEU A 363 -9.28 8.75 17.29
CA LEU A 363 -10.45 9.63 17.35
C LEU A 363 -11.50 9.07 18.30
N ILE A 364 -12.15 9.96 19.03
CA ILE A 364 -13.35 9.66 19.83
C ILE A 364 -14.48 10.55 19.33
N GLU A 365 -15.52 9.94 18.73
CA GLU A 365 -16.71 10.64 18.26
C GLU A 365 -17.81 10.54 19.30
N LEU A 366 -18.34 11.68 19.75
CA LEU A 366 -19.53 11.74 20.59
C LEU A 366 -20.80 11.54 19.75
N PRO A 367 -21.87 10.95 20.29
CA PRO A 367 -23.13 10.85 19.59
C PRO A 367 -23.63 12.25 19.24
N ARG A 368 -24.08 12.43 18.01
CA ARG A 368 -24.78 13.65 17.61
C ARG A 368 -26.08 13.72 18.42
N GLN A 369 -26.27 14.80 19.16
CA GLN A 369 -27.52 15.12 19.86
C GLN A 369 -28.63 15.35 18.85
#